data_6883a68be46b45ab55828a591583b978
#
_entry.id   6883a68be46b45ab55828a591583b978
#
_cell.length_a   1.000
_cell.length_b   1.000
_cell.length_c   1.000
_cell.angle_alpha   90.00
_cell.angle_beta   90.00
_cell.angle_gamma   90.00
#
_symmetry.space_group_name_H-M   'P 1'
#
loop_
_entity.id
_entity.type
_entity.pdbx_description
1 polymer ?
#
loop_
_entity_poly.entity_id
_entity_poly.type
_entity_poly.pdbx_seq_one_letter_code
_entity_poly.pdbx_strand_id
1 'polypeptide(L)'
;NHRVRKIDTSGNISTFAGIGKAGFSGDGGPAVKARLNLPSGVVADEKGNLYISDRSNDRIRVVDKKGVIRTYAGTGVAGFQGDAGPALKAQLDKPFGIALDEAENLYIADRNNNRVRKVSPEGIITTVAGDGGFFFMGDNGPAYRASVAAPTGVAVDKKGNLYIADRNNNRIRLVDKLGMIRTVA
;
A
#
# COMPACT_ATOMS: atom_id res chain seq x y z
N ASN A 1 -7.72 -4.45 -16.27
CA ASN A 1 -6.79 -5.09 -17.24
C ASN A 1 -5.74 -6.00 -16.58
N HIS A 2 -5.71 -6.07 -15.25
CA HIS A 2 -4.84 -6.97 -14.47
C HIS A 2 -3.36 -6.89 -14.90
N ARG A 3 -2.87 -5.65 -15.20
CA ARG A 3 -1.50 -5.35 -15.61
C ARG A 3 -1.02 -4.04 -14.99
N VAL A 4 0.29 -3.98 -14.81
CA VAL A 4 1.03 -2.73 -14.64
C VAL A 4 1.69 -2.42 -15.98
N ARG A 5 1.56 -1.17 -16.45
CA ARG A 5 2.14 -0.72 -17.70
C ARG A 5 3.22 0.31 -17.42
N LYS A 6 4.24 0.33 -18.24
CA LYS A 6 5.33 1.31 -18.22
C LYS A 6 5.30 2.11 -19.50
N ILE A 7 5.45 3.42 -19.39
CA ILE A 7 5.73 4.32 -20.50
C ILE A 7 7.21 4.70 -20.41
N ASP A 8 7.96 4.50 -21.47
CA ASP A 8 9.36 4.89 -21.54
C ASP A 8 9.53 6.38 -21.91
N THR A 9 10.76 6.88 -21.92
CA THR A 9 11.08 8.27 -22.24
C THR A 9 10.78 8.65 -23.71
N SER A 10 10.62 7.66 -24.58
CA SER A 10 10.22 7.83 -25.98
C SER A 10 8.70 7.78 -26.17
N GLY A 11 7.91 7.62 -25.08
CA GLY A 11 6.44 7.55 -25.12
C GLY A 11 5.88 6.16 -25.44
N ASN A 12 6.71 5.14 -25.60
CA ASN A 12 6.23 3.79 -25.88
C ASN A 12 5.67 3.14 -24.61
N ILE A 13 4.50 2.51 -24.74
CA ILE A 13 3.87 1.79 -23.64
C ILE A 13 4.10 0.27 -23.75
N SER A 14 4.54 -0.34 -22.65
CA SER A 14 4.79 -1.77 -22.54
C SER A 14 4.19 -2.36 -21.27
N THR A 15 4.03 -3.69 -21.21
CA THR A 15 3.63 -4.37 -19.98
C THR A 15 4.85 -4.52 -19.08
N PHE A 16 4.73 -4.03 -17.85
CA PHE A 16 5.76 -4.18 -16.81
C PHE A 16 5.51 -5.42 -15.95
N ALA A 17 4.26 -5.68 -15.55
CA ALA A 17 3.85 -6.86 -14.79
C ALA A 17 2.42 -7.27 -15.14
N GLY A 18 2.14 -8.57 -15.04
CA GLY A 18 0.81 -9.14 -15.24
C GLY A 18 0.52 -9.59 -16.67
N ILE A 19 -0.13 -10.77 -16.82
CA ILE A 19 -0.53 -11.34 -18.12
C ILE A 19 -1.91 -10.86 -18.60
N GLY A 20 -2.63 -10.05 -17.79
CA GLY A 20 -3.99 -9.57 -18.12
C GLY A 20 -5.11 -10.54 -17.77
N LYS A 21 -4.82 -11.59 -17.01
CA LYS A 21 -5.80 -12.52 -16.43
C LYS A 21 -5.83 -12.33 -14.93
N ALA A 22 -7.01 -12.19 -14.34
CA ALA A 22 -7.18 -12.08 -12.89
C ALA A 22 -6.63 -13.32 -12.17
N GLY A 23 -6.11 -13.12 -10.97
CA GLY A 23 -5.62 -14.20 -10.10
C GLY A 23 -4.27 -13.89 -9.49
N PHE A 24 -3.74 -14.86 -8.75
CA PHE A 24 -2.45 -14.79 -8.07
C PHE A 24 -1.53 -15.91 -8.56
N SER A 25 -0.38 -15.54 -9.10
CA SER A 25 0.70 -16.50 -9.43
C SER A 25 2.01 -15.76 -9.73
N GLY A 26 3.07 -16.52 -9.93
CA GLY A 26 4.31 -16.05 -10.54
C GLY A 26 5.37 -15.57 -9.56
N ASP A 27 5.21 -15.73 -8.26
CA ASP A 27 6.26 -15.39 -7.27
C ASP A 27 7.55 -16.17 -7.56
N GLY A 28 8.67 -15.44 -7.51
CA GLY A 28 9.99 -15.97 -7.87
C GLY A 28 10.28 -16.01 -9.37
N GLY A 29 9.33 -15.63 -10.22
CA GLY A 29 9.46 -15.64 -11.67
C GLY A 29 9.33 -14.26 -12.32
N PRO A 30 9.37 -14.20 -13.67
CA PRO A 30 9.25 -12.95 -14.42
C PRO A 30 7.90 -12.27 -14.19
N ALA A 31 7.90 -10.99 -13.81
CA ALA A 31 6.71 -10.20 -13.50
C ALA A 31 5.71 -10.15 -14.68
N VAL A 32 6.20 -10.13 -15.91
CA VAL A 32 5.37 -10.14 -17.14
C VAL A 32 4.61 -11.45 -17.34
N LYS A 33 4.97 -12.52 -16.63
CA LYS A 33 4.28 -13.83 -16.65
C LYS A 33 3.39 -14.06 -15.42
N ALA A 34 3.40 -13.15 -14.45
CA ALA A 34 2.62 -13.25 -13.23
C ALA A 34 1.12 -12.97 -13.47
N ARG A 35 0.27 -13.46 -12.60
CA ARG A 35 -1.12 -12.99 -12.49
C ARG A 35 -1.23 -11.96 -11.38
N LEU A 36 -1.93 -10.87 -11.69
CA LEU A 36 -2.35 -9.83 -10.77
C LEU A 36 -3.88 -9.75 -10.78
N ASN A 37 -4.47 -9.18 -9.73
CA ASN A 37 -5.92 -9.01 -9.67
C ASN A 37 -6.29 -7.58 -9.26
N LEU A 38 -6.73 -6.78 -10.25
CA LEU A 38 -7.11 -5.38 -10.10
C LEU A 38 -6.02 -4.56 -9.36
N PRO A 39 -4.75 -4.53 -9.86
CA PRO A 39 -3.72 -3.70 -9.25
C PRO A 39 -4.17 -2.23 -9.23
N SER A 40 -3.95 -1.53 -8.11
CA SER A 40 -4.52 -0.19 -7.86
C SER A 40 -3.48 0.88 -7.56
N GLY A 41 -2.35 0.55 -6.96
CA GLY A 41 -1.30 1.48 -6.62
C GLY A 41 0.08 0.93 -6.99
N VAL A 42 0.99 1.83 -7.35
CA VAL A 42 2.39 1.50 -7.60
C VAL A 42 3.29 2.59 -7.02
N VAL A 43 4.45 2.20 -6.51
CA VAL A 43 5.53 3.12 -6.12
C VAL A 43 6.87 2.45 -6.37
N ALA A 44 7.86 3.20 -6.84
CA ALA A 44 9.22 2.72 -7.05
C ALA A 44 10.16 3.24 -5.96
N ASP A 45 11.12 2.43 -5.54
CA ASP A 45 12.24 2.88 -4.72
C ASP A 45 13.43 3.34 -5.57
N GLU A 46 14.44 3.94 -4.91
CA GLU A 46 15.65 4.39 -5.57
C GLU A 46 16.55 3.25 -6.07
N LYS A 47 16.33 2.03 -5.58
CA LYS A 47 17.06 0.82 -5.99
C LYS A 47 16.51 0.20 -7.28
N GLY A 48 15.38 0.75 -7.79
CA GLY A 48 14.71 0.30 -9.00
C GLY A 48 13.72 -0.85 -8.77
N ASN A 49 13.31 -1.12 -7.53
CA ASN A 49 12.21 -2.02 -7.27
C ASN A 49 10.87 -1.29 -7.42
N LEU A 50 9.85 -1.98 -7.93
CA LEU A 50 8.48 -1.47 -8.03
C LEU A 50 7.55 -2.25 -7.11
N TYR A 51 6.94 -1.56 -6.16
CA TYR A 51 5.90 -2.10 -5.30
C TYR A 51 4.53 -1.93 -5.96
N ILE A 52 3.66 -2.91 -5.82
CA ILE A 52 2.34 -2.98 -6.49
C ILE A 52 1.31 -3.41 -5.46
N SER A 53 0.26 -2.63 -5.28
CA SER A 53 -0.94 -3.08 -4.56
C SER A 53 -1.71 -4.05 -5.45
N ASP A 54 -1.57 -5.34 -5.22
CA ASP A 54 -2.31 -6.41 -5.89
C ASP A 54 -3.67 -6.58 -5.18
N ARG A 55 -4.52 -5.55 -5.36
CA ARG A 55 -5.67 -5.22 -4.53
C ARG A 55 -6.60 -6.39 -4.26
N SER A 56 -7.03 -7.08 -5.30
CA SER A 56 -8.02 -8.16 -5.15
C SER A 56 -7.38 -9.53 -4.90
N ASN A 57 -6.06 -9.56 -4.65
CA ASN A 57 -5.33 -10.68 -4.07
C ASN A 57 -4.92 -10.40 -2.62
N ASP A 58 -5.33 -9.26 -2.04
CA ASP A 58 -5.07 -8.86 -0.65
C ASP A 58 -3.58 -8.91 -0.29
N ARG A 59 -2.71 -8.40 -1.22
CA ARG A 59 -1.25 -8.43 -1.12
C ARG A 59 -0.62 -7.16 -1.65
N ILE A 60 0.59 -6.93 -1.18
CA ILE A 60 1.56 -6.06 -1.87
C ILE A 60 2.59 -6.97 -2.54
N ARG A 61 2.86 -6.71 -3.81
CA ARG A 61 3.90 -7.40 -4.58
C ARG A 61 5.06 -6.44 -4.80
N VAL A 62 6.25 -6.98 -4.96
CA VAL A 62 7.43 -6.22 -5.38
C VAL A 62 8.05 -6.87 -6.61
N VAL A 63 8.44 -6.04 -7.58
CA VAL A 63 9.22 -6.45 -8.75
C VAL A 63 10.61 -5.84 -8.60
N ASP A 64 11.63 -6.67 -8.56
CA ASP A 64 13.02 -6.21 -8.47
C ASP A 64 13.56 -5.70 -9.83
N LYS A 65 14.75 -5.08 -9.80
CA LYS A 65 15.42 -4.55 -11.02
C LYS A 65 15.72 -5.60 -12.09
N LYS A 66 15.67 -6.91 -11.73
CA LYS A 66 15.84 -8.02 -12.68
C LYS A 66 14.50 -8.44 -13.29
N GLY A 67 13.38 -7.81 -12.90
CA GLY A 67 12.03 -8.12 -13.34
C GLY A 67 11.40 -9.34 -12.67
N VAL A 68 11.96 -9.79 -11.53
CA VAL A 68 11.41 -10.90 -10.76
C VAL A 68 10.40 -10.37 -9.76
N ILE A 69 9.17 -10.92 -9.77
CA ILE A 69 8.08 -10.55 -8.86
C ILE A 69 8.04 -11.46 -7.64
N ARG A 70 7.71 -10.89 -6.47
CA ARG A 70 7.48 -11.62 -5.21
C ARG A 70 6.39 -10.94 -4.41
N THR A 71 5.78 -11.67 -3.49
CA THR A 71 4.95 -11.09 -2.43
C THR A 71 5.86 -10.34 -1.45
N TYR A 72 5.47 -9.11 -1.10
CA TYR A 72 6.16 -8.25 -0.13
C TYR A 72 5.41 -8.19 1.20
N ALA A 73 4.08 -8.09 1.18
CA ALA A 73 3.22 -8.10 2.35
C ALA A 73 1.87 -8.74 2.03
N GLY A 74 1.23 -9.32 3.04
CA GLY A 74 -0.08 -9.93 2.93
C GLY A 74 -0.05 -11.43 2.65
N THR A 75 -0.89 -12.18 3.37
CA THR A 75 -1.09 -13.64 3.16
C THR A 75 -1.99 -13.95 1.97
N GLY A 76 -2.78 -12.97 1.51
CA GLY A 76 -3.85 -13.15 0.52
C GLY A 76 -5.17 -13.63 1.09
N VAL A 77 -5.25 -13.71 2.40
CA VAL A 77 -6.51 -13.89 3.13
C VAL A 77 -6.94 -12.49 3.60
N ALA A 78 -8.13 -12.05 3.17
CA ALA A 78 -8.67 -10.76 3.59
C ALA A 78 -8.87 -10.72 5.11
N GLY A 79 -8.50 -9.61 5.74
CA GLY A 79 -8.64 -9.43 7.18
C GLY A 79 -7.59 -8.50 7.77
N PHE A 80 -7.60 -8.40 9.09
CA PHE A 80 -6.69 -7.57 9.87
C PHE A 80 -6.03 -8.41 10.97
N GLN A 81 -4.82 -8.90 10.70
CA GLN A 81 -3.97 -9.58 11.67
C GLN A 81 -2.49 -9.28 11.38
N GLY A 82 -1.64 -9.60 12.34
CA GLY A 82 -0.19 -9.62 12.17
C GLY A 82 0.51 -8.30 12.42
N ASP A 83 -0.11 -7.30 13.07
CA ASP A 83 0.58 -6.09 13.52
C ASP A 83 1.75 -6.43 14.46
N ALA A 84 2.82 -5.63 14.36
CA ALA A 84 4.11 -5.80 15.03
C ALA A 84 4.85 -7.11 14.65
N GLY A 85 4.42 -7.78 13.59
CA GLY A 85 5.02 -9.02 13.09
C GLY A 85 5.47 -8.93 11.62
N PRO A 86 5.94 -10.06 11.06
CA PRO A 86 6.38 -10.12 9.67
C PRO A 86 5.26 -9.79 8.69
N ALA A 87 5.49 -8.83 7.78
CA ALA A 87 4.50 -8.37 6.80
C ALA A 87 3.99 -9.50 5.89
N LEU A 88 4.82 -10.50 5.60
CA LEU A 88 4.44 -11.69 4.83
C LEU A 88 3.42 -12.58 5.56
N LYS A 89 3.29 -12.45 6.87
CA LYS A 89 2.32 -13.20 7.70
C LYS A 89 1.09 -12.38 8.08
N ALA A 90 1.07 -11.09 7.72
CA ALA A 90 -0.05 -10.21 8.02
C ALA A 90 -1.21 -10.42 7.05
N GLN A 91 -2.41 -10.09 7.49
CA GLN A 91 -3.58 -9.97 6.63
C GLN A 91 -3.77 -8.52 6.20
N LEU A 92 -4.18 -8.33 4.96
CA LEU A 92 -4.62 -7.06 4.37
C LEU A 92 -6.01 -7.29 3.74
N ASP A 93 -6.78 -6.23 3.57
CA ASP A 93 -8.07 -6.31 2.85
C ASP A 93 -8.19 -5.17 1.85
N LYS A 94 -8.11 -5.52 0.57
CA LYS A 94 -8.17 -4.59 -0.55
C LYS A 94 -7.19 -3.42 -0.41
N PRO A 95 -5.87 -3.66 -0.22
CA PRO A 95 -4.88 -2.58 -0.19
C PRO A 95 -4.97 -1.75 -1.46
N PHE A 96 -4.93 -0.41 -1.32
CA PHE A 96 -5.20 0.48 -2.45
C PHE A 96 -3.99 1.34 -2.80
N GLY A 97 -3.87 2.55 -2.27
CA GLY A 97 -2.72 3.42 -2.48
C GLY A 97 -1.53 3.02 -1.62
N ILE A 98 -0.34 3.21 -2.13
CA ILE A 98 0.93 2.96 -1.43
C ILE A 98 1.91 4.11 -1.64
N ALA A 99 2.77 4.35 -0.67
CA ALA A 99 3.84 5.34 -0.73
C ALA A 99 5.08 4.86 0.03
N LEU A 100 6.26 5.34 -0.37
CA LEU A 100 7.52 5.13 0.35
C LEU A 100 7.97 6.44 0.97
N ASP A 101 8.57 6.38 2.15
CA ASP A 101 9.34 7.48 2.70
C ASP A 101 10.84 7.35 2.37
N GLU A 102 11.64 8.36 2.74
CA GLU A 102 13.10 8.37 2.52
C GLU A 102 13.83 7.27 3.31
N ALA A 103 13.22 6.72 4.35
CA ALA A 103 13.73 5.59 5.12
C ALA A 103 13.29 4.22 4.57
N GLU A 104 12.70 4.21 3.36
CA GLU A 104 12.17 3.01 2.68
C GLU A 104 11.03 2.30 3.43
N ASN A 105 10.34 2.96 4.36
CA ASN A 105 9.10 2.42 4.90
C ASN A 105 8.00 2.49 3.84
N LEU A 106 7.28 1.39 3.64
CA LEU A 106 6.13 1.33 2.73
C LEU A 106 4.84 1.57 3.50
N TYR A 107 4.14 2.65 3.18
CA TYR A 107 2.80 2.95 3.70
C TYR A 107 1.74 2.38 2.77
N ILE A 108 0.70 1.77 3.35
CA ILE A 108 -0.35 1.04 2.64
C ILE A 108 -1.72 1.52 3.13
N ALA A 109 -2.54 2.05 2.23
CA ALA A 109 -3.96 2.28 2.51
C ALA A 109 -4.67 0.91 2.52
N ASP A 110 -4.83 0.32 3.70
CA ASP A 110 -5.49 -0.98 3.92
C ASP A 110 -7.01 -0.74 4.00
N ARG A 111 -7.58 -0.58 2.80
CA ARG A 111 -8.84 0.12 2.56
C ARG A 111 -10.02 -0.45 3.33
N ASN A 112 -10.27 -1.74 3.23
CA ASN A 112 -11.43 -2.36 3.87
C ASN A 112 -11.23 -2.60 5.38
N ASN A 113 -9.97 -2.56 5.84
CA ASN A 113 -9.65 -2.57 7.27
C ASN A 113 -9.74 -1.18 7.92
N ASN A 114 -10.03 -0.11 7.13
CA ASN A 114 -10.10 1.27 7.62
C ASN A 114 -8.83 1.70 8.37
N ARG A 115 -7.66 1.36 7.81
CA ARG A 115 -6.34 1.62 8.41
C ARG A 115 -5.32 2.03 7.38
N VAL A 116 -4.29 2.71 7.87
CA VAL A 116 -3.03 2.82 7.12
C VAL A 116 -1.99 1.99 7.85
N ARG A 117 -1.39 1.05 7.12
CA ARG A 117 -0.34 0.18 7.62
C ARG A 117 1.01 0.65 7.11
N LYS A 118 2.05 0.42 7.90
CA LYS A 118 3.44 0.70 7.52
C LYS A 118 4.25 -0.59 7.59
N VAL A 119 5.03 -0.87 6.55
CA VAL A 119 6.02 -1.96 6.54
C VAL A 119 7.41 -1.33 6.59
N SER A 120 8.20 -1.68 7.60
CA SER A 120 9.59 -1.21 7.71
C SER A 120 10.51 -1.96 6.73
N PRO A 121 11.75 -1.45 6.48
CA PRO A 121 12.75 -2.15 5.66
C PRO A 121 13.07 -3.57 6.16
N GLU A 122 12.93 -3.82 7.47
CA GLU A 122 13.11 -5.14 8.11
C GLU A 122 11.93 -6.08 7.86
N GLY A 123 10.88 -5.60 7.17
CA GLY A 123 9.68 -6.37 6.85
C GLY A 123 8.68 -6.50 8.00
N ILE A 124 8.71 -5.62 8.99
CA ILE A 124 7.74 -5.58 10.09
C ILE A 124 6.59 -4.65 9.72
N ILE A 125 5.35 -5.13 9.86
CA ILE A 125 4.16 -4.33 9.60
C ILE A 125 3.54 -3.80 10.90
N THR A 126 3.08 -2.54 10.87
CA THR A 126 2.39 -1.89 11.99
C THR A 126 1.25 -1.01 11.48
N THR A 127 0.22 -0.78 12.30
CA THR A 127 -0.80 0.24 12.04
C THR A 127 -0.28 1.61 12.46
N VAL A 128 -0.34 2.60 11.56
CA VAL A 128 0.08 3.98 11.83
C VAL A 128 -1.09 4.96 11.91
N ALA A 129 -2.23 4.63 11.31
CA ALA A 129 -3.47 5.41 11.43
C ALA A 129 -4.68 4.50 11.25
N GLY A 130 -5.78 4.86 11.90
CA GLY A 130 -7.05 4.13 11.83
C GLY A 130 -7.21 3.09 12.95
N ASP A 131 -8.35 3.14 13.61
CA ASP A 131 -8.78 2.17 14.62
C ASP A 131 -9.66 1.04 14.05
N GLY A 132 -10.03 1.16 12.76
CA GLY A 132 -10.93 0.25 12.05
C GLY A 132 -12.38 0.72 12.04
N GLY A 133 -12.71 1.81 12.72
CA GLY A 133 -14.04 2.44 12.70
C GLY A 133 -14.38 3.06 11.34
N PHE A 134 -15.69 3.29 11.12
CA PHE A 134 -16.23 3.83 9.86
C PHE A 134 -16.59 5.32 9.95
N PHE A 135 -16.61 5.88 11.15
CA PHE A 135 -17.04 7.26 11.37
C PHE A 135 -15.84 8.17 11.58
N PHE A 136 -15.98 9.44 11.15
CA PHE A 136 -14.95 10.43 11.38
C PHE A 136 -14.75 10.72 12.87
N MET A 137 -13.55 10.43 13.39
CA MET A 137 -13.15 10.72 14.77
C MET A 137 -11.64 10.98 14.86
N GLY A 138 -11.24 11.60 15.96
CA GLY A 138 -9.89 11.55 16.48
C GLY A 138 -8.94 12.64 15.98
N ASP A 139 -9.42 13.72 15.35
CA ASP A 139 -8.56 14.89 15.05
C ASP A 139 -7.91 15.45 16.31
N ASN A 140 -6.66 15.89 16.16
CA ASN A 140 -5.78 16.39 17.19
C ASN A 140 -5.43 15.35 18.27
N GLY A 141 -5.56 14.06 17.94
CA GLY A 141 -5.19 12.92 18.77
C GLY A 141 -4.23 11.95 18.06
N PRO A 142 -3.86 10.85 18.75
CA PRO A 142 -3.01 9.82 18.13
C PRO A 142 -3.68 9.18 16.93
N ALA A 143 -2.98 9.13 15.79
CA ALA A 143 -3.54 8.67 14.52
C ALA A 143 -4.05 7.23 14.56
N TYR A 144 -3.40 6.35 15.31
CA TYR A 144 -3.81 4.94 15.44
C TYR A 144 -5.11 4.76 16.24
N ARG A 145 -5.58 5.80 16.94
CA ARG A 145 -6.87 5.85 17.65
C ARG A 145 -7.93 6.66 16.91
N ALA A 146 -7.55 7.30 15.82
CA ALA A 146 -8.49 8.02 14.99
C ALA A 146 -9.19 7.07 14.03
N SER A 147 -10.44 7.33 13.70
CA SER A 147 -11.11 6.56 12.64
C SER A 147 -10.81 7.17 11.28
N VAL A 148 -10.42 6.34 10.34
CA VAL A 148 -10.30 6.64 8.91
C VAL A 148 -11.18 5.66 8.14
N ALA A 149 -11.94 6.13 7.16
CA ALA A 149 -12.94 5.30 6.50
C ALA A 149 -12.61 5.07 5.02
N ALA A 150 -12.36 3.79 4.70
CA ALA A 150 -11.99 3.34 3.37
C ALA A 150 -10.86 4.20 2.74
N PRO A 151 -9.68 4.33 3.37
CA PRO A 151 -8.59 5.13 2.84
C PRO A 151 -8.19 4.60 1.45
N THR A 152 -7.97 5.51 0.49
CA THR A 152 -7.63 5.13 -0.89
C THR A 152 -6.29 5.65 -1.37
N GLY A 153 -5.80 6.72 -0.79
CA GLY A 153 -4.51 7.32 -1.13
C GLY A 153 -3.68 7.56 0.10
N VAL A 154 -2.39 7.39 -0.05
CA VAL A 154 -1.38 7.80 0.92
C VAL A 154 -0.23 8.49 0.20
N ALA A 155 0.35 9.50 0.83
CA ALA A 155 1.56 10.16 0.37
C ALA A 155 2.39 10.57 1.58
N VAL A 156 3.72 10.57 1.47
CA VAL A 156 4.61 11.02 2.53
C VAL A 156 5.46 12.15 1.99
N ASP A 157 5.57 13.25 2.74
CA ASP A 157 6.45 14.36 2.38
C ASP A 157 7.87 14.14 2.93
N LYS A 158 8.82 14.97 2.48
CA LYS A 158 10.23 14.92 2.93
C LYS A 158 10.41 15.22 4.41
N LYS A 159 9.39 15.79 5.07
CA LYS A 159 9.39 16.02 6.52
C LYS A 159 8.89 14.80 7.31
N GLY A 160 8.44 13.74 6.62
CA GLY A 160 7.89 12.54 7.23
C GLY A 160 6.41 12.67 7.64
N ASN A 161 5.69 13.70 7.16
CA ASN A 161 4.25 13.79 7.36
C ASN A 161 3.55 12.84 6.39
N LEU A 162 2.58 12.07 6.91
CA LEU A 162 1.74 11.16 6.12
C LEU A 162 0.40 11.84 5.81
N TYR A 163 0.08 11.95 4.54
CA TYR A 163 -1.22 12.40 4.05
C TYR A 163 -2.08 11.20 3.67
N ILE A 164 -3.35 11.23 4.05
CA ILE A 164 -4.30 10.13 3.85
C ILE A 164 -5.56 10.67 3.17
N ALA A 165 -5.89 10.11 2.01
CA ALA A 165 -7.20 10.33 1.40
C ALA A 165 -8.25 9.48 2.14
N ASP A 166 -8.90 10.07 3.12
CA ASP A 166 -9.94 9.49 3.98
C ASP A 166 -11.28 9.54 3.25
N ARG A 167 -11.41 8.64 2.24
CA ARG A 167 -12.39 8.73 1.17
C ARG A 167 -13.83 8.82 1.65
N ASN A 168 -14.27 7.93 2.52
CA ASN A 168 -15.67 7.90 2.94
C ASN A 168 -16.00 8.99 3.97
N ASN A 169 -14.98 9.65 4.53
CA ASN A 169 -15.15 10.84 5.34
C ASN A 169 -15.01 12.15 4.52
N ASN A 170 -14.75 12.06 3.20
CA ASN A 170 -14.57 13.21 2.30
C ASN A 170 -13.53 14.21 2.79
N ARG A 171 -12.37 13.72 3.26
CA ARG A 171 -11.31 14.53 3.87
C ARG A 171 -9.92 14.07 3.42
N ILE A 172 -8.99 15.01 3.49
CA ILE A 172 -7.56 14.70 3.55
C ILE A 172 -7.10 14.87 4.99
N ARG A 173 -6.52 13.80 5.54
CA ARG A 173 -5.95 13.80 6.89
C ARG A 173 -4.43 13.86 6.80
N LEU A 174 -3.82 14.56 7.74
CA LEU A 174 -2.37 14.60 7.90
C LEU A 174 -2.01 13.95 9.24
N VAL A 175 -1.06 13.02 9.21
CA VAL A 175 -0.40 12.50 10.41
C VAL A 175 1.00 13.07 10.44
N ASP A 176 1.34 13.81 11.49
CA ASP A 176 2.67 14.35 11.68
C ASP A 176 3.67 13.29 12.18
N LYS A 177 4.95 13.66 12.25
CA LYS A 177 6.01 12.75 12.73
C LYS A 177 5.90 12.35 14.21
N LEU A 178 5.05 13.02 14.99
CA LEU A 178 4.72 12.63 16.35
C LEU A 178 3.55 11.64 16.40
N GLY A 179 2.98 11.30 15.24
CA GLY A 179 1.84 10.40 15.12
C GLY A 179 0.50 11.05 15.44
N MET A 180 0.42 12.38 15.46
CA MET A 180 -0.82 13.10 15.68
C MET A 180 -1.54 13.36 14.36
N ILE A 181 -2.86 13.11 14.32
CA ILE A 181 -3.67 13.28 13.10
C ILE A 181 -4.54 14.53 13.17
N ARG A 182 -4.71 15.17 12.02
CA ARG A 182 -5.66 16.28 11.83
C ARG A 182 -6.20 16.32 10.40
N THR A 183 -7.36 16.92 10.22
CA THR A 183 -7.91 17.25 8.90
C THR A 183 -7.16 18.43 8.30
N VAL A 184 -6.87 18.40 6.98
CA VAL A 184 -6.20 19.49 6.25
C VAL A 184 -6.97 19.94 5.00
N ALA A 185 -7.92 19.12 4.51
CA ALA A 185 -8.86 19.47 3.44
C ALA A 185 -10.12 18.59 3.49
#